data_99eca4223538a039554bea56fe88274d
#
_entry.id   99eca4223538a039554bea56fe88274d
#
_cell.length_a   1.000
_cell.length_b   1.000
_cell.length_c   1.000
_cell.angle_alpha   90.00
_cell.angle_beta   90.00
_cell.angle_gamma   90.00
#
_symmetry.space_group_name_H-M   'P 1'
#
loop_
_entity.id
_entity.type
_entity.pdbx_description
1 polymer ?
#
loop_
_entity_poly.entity_id
_entity_poly.type
_entity_poly.pdbx_seq_one_letter_code
_entity_poly.pdbx_strand_id
1 'polypeptide(L)'
;DYKKALKAEDPNPEDLFLHDFAPTPILEEKGERAPKNKEATVMVDSALFAIKEIMAEHPESLLYGQDVGKRLGGVFREAATLAQTFGDNRVFNTPIQEAFIIGSTVGMSAVGLKPIVEVQFADYIWPGLNQLFTEVSRSNYLSNGKWPVSCIIRVPIGAYGSGGPYHSSSVESVLAQIRGIKIAYPSTGADLKGLMKSAYYD
;
A
#
# COMPACT_ATOMS: atom_id res chain seq x y z
N ASP A 1 -18.16 -30.51 14.10
CA ASP A 1 -18.08 -29.43 13.07
C ASP A 1 -18.58 -29.89 11.71
N TYR A 2 -18.18 -31.10 11.19
CA TYR A 2 -18.67 -31.65 9.91
C TYR A 2 -20.17 -31.79 9.88
N LYS A 3 -20.77 -32.40 10.92
CA LYS A 3 -22.24 -32.55 11.02
C LYS A 3 -22.98 -31.21 11.12
N LYS A 4 -22.35 -30.19 11.67
CA LYS A 4 -22.88 -28.81 11.71
C LYS A 4 -22.84 -28.19 10.32
N ALA A 5 -21.72 -28.36 9.58
CA ALA A 5 -21.59 -27.88 8.22
C ALA A 5 -22.61 -28.51 7.26
N LEU A 6 -22.86 -29.84 7.38
CA LEU A 6 -23.87 -30.55 6.56
C LEU A 6 -25.30 -30.08 6.78
N LYS A 7 -25.59 -29.45 7.92
CA LYS A 7 -26.92 -28.92 8.28
C LYS A 7 -27.04 -27.41 8.08
N ALA A 8 -25.97 -26.77 7.69
CA ALA A 8 -26.01 -25.35 7.42
C ALA A 8 -26.78 -25.09 6.12
N GLU A 9 -27.45 -23.96 6.07
CA GLU A 9 -28.07 -23.48 4.84
C GLU A 9 -27.01 -23.21 3.78
N ASP A 10 -27.37 -23.36 2.53
CA ASP A 10 -26.50 -23.01 1.40
C ASP A 10 -26.20 -21.51 1.44
N PRO A 11 -24.98 -21.09 1.01
CA PRO A 11 -24.64 -19.67 0.92
C PRO A 11 -25.61 -18.93 -0.02
N ASN A 12 -26.00 -17.72 0.38
CA ASN A 12 -26.74 -16.84 -0.52
C ASN A 12 -25.79 -16.32 -1.62
N PRO A 13 -26.18 -16.38 -2.92
CA PRO A 13 -25.37 -15.81 -3.99
C PRO A 13 -24.99 -14.34 -3.79
N GLU A 14 -25.80 -13.56 -3.09
CA GLU A 14 -25.52 -12.17 -2.76
C GLU A 14 -24.33 -12.02 -1.79
N ASP A 15 -24.08 -13.03 -0.95
CA ASP A 15 -22.97 -13.02 0.01
C ASP A 15 -21.59 -13.08 -0.70
N LEU A 16 -21.57 -13.44 -1.98
CA LEU A 16 -20.34 -13.49 -2.78
C LEU A 16 -19.59 -12.15 -2.84
N PHE A 17 -20.32 -11.04 -2.73
CA PHE A 17 -19.75 -9.70 -2.81
C PHE A 17 -19.60 -9.01 -1.45
N LEU A 18 -20.05 -9.66 -0.38
CA LEU A 18 -19.86 -9.13 0.97
C LEU A 18 -18.40 -9.26 1.39
N HIS A 19 -17.89 -8.23 2.02
CA HIS A 19 -16.55 -8.21 2.61
C HIS A 19 -15.37 -8.32 1.62
N ASP A 20 -15.57 -8.13 0.33
CA ASP A 20 -14.46 -7.98 -0.63
C ASP A 20 -13.55 -6.81 -0.21
N PHE A 21 -14.17 -5.73 0.23
CA PHE A 21 -13.49 -4.55 0.76
C PHE A 21 -13.96 -4.25 2.18
N ALA A 22 -13.07 -3.72 2.99
CA ALA A 22 -13.47 -3.09 4.25
C ALA A 22 -14.31 -1.82 3.95
N PRO A 23 -15.17 -1.39 4.89
CA PRO A 23 -15.91 -0.15 4.72
C PRO A 23 -14.97 1.04 4.45
N THR A 24 -15.27 1.83 3.43
CA THR A 24 -14.50 3.02 3.07
C THR A 24 -15.00 4.22 3.87
N PRO A 25 -14.20 4.79 4.79
CA PRO A 25 -14.63 5.95 5.58
C PRO A 25 -14.59 7.25 4.79
N ILE A 26 -13.84 7.30 3.68
CA ILE A 26 -13.68 8.49 2.85
C ILE A 26 -14.68 8.43 1.70
N LEU A 27 -15.75 9.21 1.80
CA LEU A 27 -16.84 9.26 0.81
C LEU A 27 -16.81 10.52 -0.05
N GLU A 28 -16.06 11.54 0.36
CA GLU A 28 -16.01 12.82 -0.33
C GLU A 28 -14.57 13.23 -0.63
N GLU A 29 -14.36 13.76 -1.81
CA GLU A 29 -13.08 14.37 -2.19
C GLU A 29 -12.89 15.70 -1.44
N LYS A 30 -11.72 15.87 -0.83
CA LYS A 30 -11.31 17.12 -0.17
C LYS A 30 -9.99 17.59 -0.74
N GLY A 31 -9.88 18.88 -1.01
CA GLY A 31 -8.69 19.51 -1.53
C GLY A 31 -8.77 19.81 -3.02
N GLU A 32 -7.66 20.23 -3.58
CA GLU A 32 -7.54 20.65 -4.97
C GLU A 32 -6.59 19.71 -5.73
N ARG A 33 -7.06 19.12 -6.83
CA ARG A 33 -6.23 18.30 -7.73
C ARG A 33 -5.17 19.11 -8.48
N ALA A 34 -5.45 20.37 -8.74
CA ALA A 34 -4.56 21.30 -9.44
C ALA A 34 -4.50 22.63 -8.69
N PRO A 35 -3.79 22.70 -7.55
CA PRO A 35 -3.73 23.91 -6.75
C PRO A 35 -3.09 25.06 -7.54
N LYS A 36 -3.79 26.20 -7.58
CA LYS A 36 -3.31 27.40 -8.25
C LYS A 36 -2.29 28.14 -7.37
N ASN A 37 -1.35 28.83 -8.01
CA ASN A 37 -0.34 29.65 -7.32
C ASN A 37 0.53 28.89 -6.29
N LYS A 38 0.77 27.61 -6.53
CA LYS A 38 1.70 26.80 -5.75
C LYS A 38 2.95 26.52 -6.58
N GLU A 39 4.06 26.41 -5.90
CA GLU A 39 5.31 25.99 -6.53
C GLU A 39 5.21 24.57 -7.07
N ALA A 40 5.71 24.34 -8.27
CA ALA A 40 5.72 23.01 -8.88
C ALA A 40 6.68 22.09 -8.12
N THR A 41 6.21 20.89 -7.80
CA THR A 41 6.95 19.88 -7.07
C THR A 41 6.95 18.57 -7.86
N VAL A 42 8.06 17.87 -7.85
CA VAL A 42 8.13 16.54 -8.47
C VAL A 42 7.31 15.51 -7.69
N MET A 43 6.81 14.49 -8.38
CA MET A 43 5.92 13.50 -7.76
C MET A 43 6.58 12.78 -6.58
N VAL A 44 7.87 12.50 -6.64
CA VAL A 44 8.59 11.81 -5.55
C VAL A 44 8.60 12.64 -4.27
N ASP A 45 8.76 13.95 -4.37
CA ASP A 45 8.71 14.85 -3.20
C ASP A 45 7.29 14.93 -2.64
N SER A 46 6.27 14.85 -3.50
CA SER A 46 4.87 14.77 -3.06
C SER A 46 4.59 13.50 -2.27
N ALA A 47 5.19 12.37 -2.66
CA ALA A 47 5.14 11.13 -1.90
C ALA A 47 5.85 11.28 -0.53
N LEU A 48 7.05 11.84 -0.52
CA LEU A 48 7.80 12.13 0.71
C LEU A 48 6.98 12.99 1.68
N PHE A 49 6.38 14.06 1.19
CA PHE A 49 5.56 14.95 2.02
C PHE A 49 4.31 14.25 2.56
N ALA A 50 3.63 13.44 1.73
CA ALA A 50 2.49 12.64 2.19
C ALA A 50 2.89 11.70 3.33
N ILE A 51 3.94 10.91 3.15
CA ILE A 51 4.43 9.96 4.15
C ILE A 51 4.85 10.69 5.42
N LYS A 52 5.59 11.79 5.30
CA LYS A 52 6.03 12.60 6.44
C LYS A 52 4.85 13.13 7.27
N GLU A 53 3.83 13.65 6.61
CA GLU A 53 2.63 14.15 7.28
C GLU A 53 1.85 13.03 7.95
N ILE A 54 1.63 11.89 7.27
CA ILE A 54 0.99 10.71 7.84
C ILE A 54 1.75 10.24 9.09
N MET A 55 3.05 10.07 9.00
CA MET A 55 3.86 9.59 10.10
C MET A 55 3.96 10.57 11.28
N ALA A 56 3.84 11.86 11.04
CA ALA A 56 3.82 12.88 12.08
C ALA A 56 2.49 12.86 12.87
N GLU A 57 1.39 12.60 12.20
CA GLU A 57 0.05 12.57 12.79
C GLU A 57 -0.30 11.21 13.41
N HIS A 58 0.34 10.11 12.92
CA HIS A 58 -0.05 8.73 13.21
C HIS A 58 1.13 7.89 13.73
N PRO A 59 1.27 7.71 15.03
CA PRO A 59 2.36 6.93 15.61
C PRO A 59 2.34 5.45 15.24
N GLU A 60 1.18 4.89 14.87
CA GLU A 60 1.01 3.51 14.42
C GLU A 60 1.51 3.27 12.98
N SER A 61 1.82 4.33 12.22
CA SER A 61 2.32 4.20 10.86
C SER A 61 3.79 3.78 10.83
N LEU A 62 4.12 2.89 9.92
CA LEU A 62 5.48 2.41 9.64
C LEU A 62 5.81 2.63 8.17
N LEU A 63 7.08 2.82 7.87
CA LEU A 63 7.59 2.80 6.49
C LEU A 63 8.73 1.80 6.38
N TYR A 64 8.61 0.82 5.51
CA TYR A 64 9.70 -0.13 5.28
C TYR A 64 9.72 -0.70 3.86
N GLY A 65 10.85 -1.23 3.51
CA GLY A 65 11.16 -1.83 2.22
C GLY A 65 12.66 -1.95 2.06
N GLN A 66 13.11 -2.18 0.84
CA GLN A 66 14.55 -2.19 0.54
C GLN A 66 15.04 -0.75 0.44
N ASP A 67 16.14 -0.45 1.12
CA ASP A 67 16.86 0.82 1.06
C ASP A 67 16.07 2.08 1.49
N VAL A 68 14.94 1.95 2.13
CA VAL A 68 14.14 3.10 2.57
C VAL A 68 14.61 3.70 3.89
N GLY A 69 15.24 2.89 4.75
CA GLY A 69 15.68 3.28 6.08
C GLY A 69 17.05 3.95 6.13
N LYS A 70 17.44 4.37 7.33
CA LYS A 70 18.74 5.01 7.63
C LYS A 70 18.98 6.24 6.75
N ARG A 71 20.13 6.28 6.06
CA ARG A 71 20.50 7.38 5.18
C ARG A 71 20.19 7.13 3.71
N LEU A 72 19.69 5.94 3.36
CA LEU A 72 19.41 5.57 1.98
C LEU A 72 18.20 6.34 1.44
N GLY A 73 17.07 6.28 2.14
CA GLY A 73 15.92 7.12 1.84
C GLY A 73 15.12 6.72 0.61
N GLY A 74 15.25 5.48 0.19
CA GLY A 74 14.59 4.92 -1.00
C GLY A 74 15.37 5.16 -2.30
N VAL A 75 15.07 4.38 -3.33
CA VAL A 75 15.73 4.46 -4.64
C VAL A 75 15.52 5.82 -5.31
N PHE A 76 14.33 6.37 -5.17
CA PHE A 76 13.96 7.68 -5.73
C PHE A 76 13.93 8.80 -4.68
N ARG A 77 14.47 8.56 -3.48
CA ARG A 77 14.53 9.51 -2.36
C ARG A 77 13.17 9.85 -1.74
N GLU A 78 12.15 9.08 -2.00
CA GLU A 78 10.79 9.24 -1.45
C GLU A 78 10.70 9.03 0.06
N ALA A 79 11.76 8.48 0.68
CA ALA A 79 11.91 8.30 2.12
C ALA A 79 13.07 9.10 2.70
N ALA A 80 13.62 10.06 1.93
CA ALA A 80 14.75 10.87 2.35
C ALA A 80 14.50 11.55 3.70
N THR A 81 15.44 11.42 4.63
CA THR A 81 15.39 11.98 5.99
C THR A 81 14.31 11.42 6.93
N LEU A 82 13.43 10.54 6.48
CA LEU A 82 12.33 10.04 7.33
C LEU A 82 12.85 9.18 8.49
N ALA A 83 13.87 8.34 8.27
CA ALA A 83 14.48 7.56 9.34
C ALA A 83 15.14 8.44 10.42
N GLN A 84 15.76 9.56 10.01
CA GLN A 84 16.33 10.54 10.93
C GLN A 84 15.24 11.29 11.72
N THR A 85 14.07 11.50 11.11
CA THR A 85 12.95 12.22 11.72
C THR A 85 12.16 11.33 12.67
N PHE A 86 11.85 10.09 12.28
CA PHE A 86 10.92 9.22 13.00
C PHE A 86 11.60 8.02 13.69
N GLY A 87 12.89 7.83 13.47
CA GLY A 87 13.69 6.75 14.05
C GLY A 87 13.61 5.43 13.27
N ASP A 88 14.64 4.61 13.46
CA ASP A 88 14.81 3.32 12.77
C ASP A 88 13.75 2.27 13.16
N ASN A 89 13.03 2.47 14.25
CA ASN A 89 11.93 1.61 14.65
C ASN A 89 10.66 1.83 13.81
N ARG A 90 10.55 2.98 13.16
CA ARG A 90 9.40 3.32 12.31
C ARG A 90 9.75 3.39 10.82
N VAL A 91 11.02 3.65 10.50
CA VAL A 91 11.50 3.71 9.11
C VAL A 91 12.72 2.81 8.98
N PHE A 92 12.56 1.63 8.39
CA PHE A 92 13.61 0.61 8.40
C PHE A 92 13.74 -0.17 7.10
N ASN A 93 14.91 -0.75 6.91
CA ASN A 93 15.20 -1.62 5.78
C ASN A 93 14.78 -3.06 6.06
N THR A 94 14.35 -3.74 5.00
CA THR A 94 14.18 -5.19 4.99
C THR A 94 15.31 -5.85 4.21
N PRO A 95 15.50 -7.17 4.34
CA PRO A 95 16.19 -7.95 3.32
C PRO A 95 15.53 -7.79 1.95
N ILE A 96 16.24 -8.18 0.88
CA ILE A 96 15.67 -8.26 -0.48
C ILE A 96 14.70 -9.44 -0.52
N GLN A 97 13.46 -9.20 -0.15
CA GLN A 97 12.43 -10.23 -0.03
C GLN A 97 11.04 -9.59 -0.14
N GLU A 98 10.52 -9.45 -1.34
CA GLU A 98 9.24 -8.79 -1.62
C GLU A 98 8.05 -9.56 -1.02
N ALA A 99 8.16 -10.88 -0.94
CA ALA A 99 7.16 -11.70 -0.25
C ALA A 99 7.05 -11.33 1.24
N PHE A 100 8.18 -11.09 1.91
CA PHE A 100 8.17 -10.59 3.29
C PHE A 100 7.62 -9.17 3.37
N ILE A 101 8.07 -8.27 2.49
CA ILE A 101 7.63 -6.86 2.49
C ILE A 101 6.10 -6.79 2.41
N ILE A 102 5.50 -7.51 1.48
CA ILE A 102 4.04 -7.51 1.29
C ILE A 102 3.35 -8.34 2.38
N GLY A 103 3.80 -9.56 2.63
CA GLY A 103 3.13 -10.49 3.55
C GLY A 103 3.12 -10.04 5.00
N SER A 104 4.17 -9.36 5.46
CA SER A 104 4.24 -8.87 6.84
C SER A 104 3.20 -7.77 7.15
N THR A 105 2.66 -7.10 6.13
CA THR A 105 1.61 -6.08 6.32
C THR A 105 0.37 -6.67 6.98
N VAL A 106 0.03 -7.92 6.71
CA VAL A 106 -1.12 -8.61 7.31
C VAL A 106 -0.97 -8.73 8.82
N GLY A 107 0.18 -9.24 9.28
CA GLY A 107 0.45 -9.37 10.71
C GLY A 107 0.56 -8.03 11.42
N MET A 108 1.18 -7.03 10.78
CA MET A 108 1.29 -5.68 11.34
C MET A 108 -0.09 -5.03 11.45
N SER A 109 -0.93 -5.15 10.43
CA SER A 109 -2.31 -4.65 10.47
C SER A 109 -3.13 -5.34 11.57
N ALA A 110 -2.97 -6.64 11.77
CA ALA A 110 -3.69 -7.40 12.80
C ALA A 110 -3.40 -6.92 14.24
N VAL A 111 -2.23 -6.30 14.46
CA VAL A 111 -1.87 -5.72 15.77
C VAL A 111 -2.07 -4.20 15.83
N GLY A 112 -2.79 -3.63 14.87
CA GLY A 112 -3.17 -2.21 14.86
C GLY A 112 -2.12 -1.26 14.26
N LEU A 113 -1.06 -1.77 13.63
CA LEU A 113 -0.13 -0.94 12.88
C LEU A 113 -0.65 -0.70 11.46
N LYS A 114 -0.27 0.42 10.88
CA LYS A 114 -0.62 0.77 9.50
C LYS A 114 0.66 0.95 8.66
N PRO A 115 1.16 -0.13 8.06
CA PRO A 115 2.39 -0.08 7.27
C PRO A 115 2.20 0.59 5.92
N ILE A 116 3.16 1.42 5.55
CA ILE A 116 3.44 1.88 4.20
C ILE A 116 4.66 1.11 3.74
N VAL A 117 4.54 0.29 2.71
CA VAL A 117 5.65 -0.52 2.24
C VAL A 117 6.01 -0.18 0.81
N GLU A 118 7.27 -0.37 0.47
CA GLU A 118 7.78 -0.13 -0.87
C GLU A 118 8.34 -1.40 -1.49
N VAL A 119 7.84 -1.69 -2.68
CA VAL A 119 8.49 -2.55 -3.67
C VAL A 119 9.20 -1.63 -4.65
N GLN A 120 10.52 -1.68 -4.73
CA GLN A 120 11.33 -0.66 -5.41
C GLN A 120 10.99 -0.41 -6.88
N PHE A 121 10.57 -1.46 -7.60
CA PHE A 121 10.17 -1.41 -9.00
C PHE A 121 9.05 -2.41 -9.26
N ALA A 122 8.20 -2.13 -10.23
CA ALA A 122 7.15 -3.05 -10.68
C ALA A 122 7.72 -4.43 -11.08
N ASP A 123 8.89 -4.43 -11.67
CA ASP A 123 9.61 -5.66 -12.08
C ASP A 123 9.91 -6.61 -10.92
N TYR A 124 9.92 -6.13 -9.69
CA TYR A 124 10.29 -6.89 -8.50
C TYR A 124 9.08 -7.40 -7.69
N ILE A 125 7.86 -7.01 -8.07
CA ILE A 125 6.68 -7.39 -7.29
C ILE A 125 6.37 -8.89 -7.33
N TRP A 126 6.85 -9.61 -8.33
CA TRP A 126 6.46 -10.98 -8.63
C TRP A 126 6.60 -11.95 -7.45
N PRO A 127 7.69 -11.95 -6.66
CA PRO A 127 7.79 -12.82 -5.48
C PRO A 127 6.76 -12.48 -4.40
N GLY A 128 6.29 -11.23 -4.35
CA GLY A 128 5.29 -10.75 -3.40
C GLY A 128 3.84 -10.91 -3.83
N LEU A 129 3.59 -11.23 -5.11
CA LEU A 129 2.23 -11.41 -5.63
C LEU A 129 1.46 -12.54 -4.93
N ASN A 130 2.16 -13.60 -4.52
CA ASN A 130 1.50 -14.67 -3.79
C ASN A 130 0.88 -14.13 -2.49
N GLN A 131 1.62 -13.37 -1.70
CA GLN A 131 1.13 -12.79 -0.44
C GLN A 131 0.05 -11.74 -0.69
N LEU A 132 0.21 -10.95 -1.74
CA LEU A 132 -0.81 -9.97 -2.12
C LEU A 132 -2.13 -10.67 -2.48
N PHE A 133 -2.06 -11.71 -3.30
CA PHE A 133 -3.22 -12.45 -3.79
C PHE A 133 -3.86 -13.35 -2.72
N THR A 134 -3.06 -14.05 -1.91
CA THR A 134 -3.60 -15.05 -0.96
C THR A 134 -3.95 -14.45 0.38
N GLU A 135 -3.19 -13.47 0.86
CA GLU A 135 -3.32 -12.97 2.22
C GLU A 135 -3.89 -11.55 2.27
N VAL A 136 -3.19 -10.57 1.67
CA VAL A 136 -3.60 -9.16 1.78
C VAL A 136 -5.01 -8.95 1.22
N SER A 137 -5.26 -9.45 0.00
CA SER A 137 -6.51 -9.19 -0.70
C SER A 137 -7.70 -9.98 -0.14
N ARG A 138 -7.48 -11.12 0.50
CA ARG A 138 -8.55 -12.04 0.89
C ARG A 138 -8.85 -12.08 2.39
N SER A 139 -7.98 -11.57 3.24
CA SER A 139 -8.14 -11.65 4.69
C SER A 139 -9.47 -11.08 5.16
N ASN A 140 -9.91 -9.96 4.62
CA ASN A 140 -11.20 -9.35 4.98
C ASN A 140 -12.37 -10.25 4.58
N TYR A 141 -12.38 -10.76 3.35
CA TYR A 141 -13.42 -11.65 2.86
C TYR A 141 -13.46 -12.97 3.63
N LEU A 142 -12.34 -13.68 3.74
CA LEU A 142 -12.26 -14.99 4.39
C LEU A 142 -12.57 -14.93 5.89
N SER A 143 -12.32 -13.80 6.53
CA SER A 143 -12.64 -13.59 7.94
C SER A 143 -14.06 -13.08 8.17
N ASN A 144 -14.87 -12.95 7.14
CA ASN A 144 -16.22 -12.36 7.21
C ASN A 144 -16.17 -10.94 7.80
N GLY A 145 -15.30 -10.10 7.26
CA GLY A 145 -15.14 -8.70 7.65
C GLY A 145 -14.38 -8.45 8.97
N LYS A 146 -13.82 -9.48 9.60
CA LYS A 146 -13.19 -9.34 10.92
C LYS A 146 -11.71 -8.92 10.85
N TRP A 147 -11.04 -9.17 9.73
CA TRP A 147 -9.61 -8.92 9.55
C TRP A 147 -9.35 -8.08 8.30
N PRO A 148 -9.72 -6.81 8.32
CA PRO A 148 -9.27 -5.88 7.28
C PRO A 148 -7.75 -5.71 7.36
N VAL A 149 -7.10 -5.61 6.21
CA VAL A 149 -5.66 -5.34 6.14
C VAL A 149 -5.45 -3.88 5.74
N SER A 150 -5.11 -3.06 6.72
CA SER A 150 -4.81 -1.64 6.50
C SER A 150 -3.35 -1.47 6.15
N CYS A 151 -3.04 -1.30 4.86
CA CYS A 151 -1.69 -1.04 4.39
C CYS A 151 -1.67 -0.23 3.09
N ILE A 152 -0.56 0.44 2.84
CA ILE A 152 -0.27 1.04 1.53
C ILE A 152 0.93 0.32 0.94
N ILE A 153 0.79 -0.21 -0.27
CA ILE A 153 1.88 -0.82 -1.03
C ILE A 153 2.23 0.13 -2.16
N ARG A 154 3.42 0.74 -2.08
CA ARG A 154 3.95 1.61 -3.13
C ARG A 154 4.76 0.80 -4.12
N VAL A 155 4.51 1.03 -5.40
CA VAL A 155 5.20 0.35 -6.49
C VAL A 155 5.52 1.38 -7.58
N PRO A 156 6.75 1.85 -7.69
CA PRO A 156 7.17 2.66 -8.84
C PRO A 156 7.09 1.85 -10.14
N ILE A 157 6.56 2.48 -11.19
CA ILE A 157 6.31 1.84 -12.48
C ILE A 157 6.85 2.69 -13.63
N GLY A 158 6.92 2.06 -14.81
CA GLY A 158 7.20 2.73 -16.07
C GLY A 158 8.67 2.99 -16.36
N ALA A 159 8.93 3.47 -17.57
CA ALA A 159 10.28 3.60 -18.15
C ALA A 159 10.85 5.02 -18.06
N TYR A 160 10.36 5.85 -17.16
CA TYR A 160 10.78 7.25 -17.08
C TYR A 160 12.30 7.42 -16.92
N GLY A 161 12.92 6.59 -16.07
CA GLY A 161 14.36 6.61 -15.83
C GLY A 161 15.18 5.81 -16.83
N SER A 162 14.56 5.21 -17.84
CA SER A 162 15.24 4.35 -18.82
C SER A 162 16.10 3.24 -18.19
N GLY A 163 15.61 2.63 -17.10
CA GLY A 163 16.36 1.67 -16.26
C GLY A 163 16.57 0.29 -16.92
N GLY A 164 16.17 0.11 -18.17
CA GLY A 164 16.29 -1.16 -18.90
C GLY A 164 15.15 -2.14 -18.57
N PRO A 165 15.25 -3.40 -19.02
CA PRO A 165 14.14 -4.35 -19.00
C PRO A 165 13.67 -4.76 -17.59
N TYR A 166 14.48 -4.57 -16.56
CA TYR A 166 14.16 -4.94 -15.18
C TYR A 166 13.80 -3.77 -14.27
N HIS A 167 13.60 -2.57 -14.84
CA HIS A 167 13.31 -1.33 -14.09
C HIS A 167 12.32 -0.44 -14.84
N SER A 168 11.50 -0.99 -15.71
CA SER A 168 10.67 -0.20 -16.62
C SER A 168 9.27 -0.76 -16.81
N SER A 169 8.89 -1.79 -16.09
CA SER A 169 7.61 -2.47 -16.25
C SER A 169 6.45 -1.68 -15.63
N SER A 170 5.27 -2.10 -16.03
CA SER A 170 3.98 -1.70 -15.46
C SER A 170 3.20 -2.98 -15.14
N VAL A 171 2.51 -3.01 -13.99
CA VAL A 171 1.87 -4.23 -13.45
C VAL A 171 0.40 -4.05 -13.13
N GLU A 172 -0.16 -2.89 -13.38
CA GLU A 172 -1.55 -2.56 -13.05
C GLU A 172 -2.57 -3.50 -13.67
N SER A 173 -2.33 -4.02 -14.86
CA SER A 173 -3.22 -4.97 -15.53
C SER A 173 -3.29 -6.33 -14.80
N VAL A 174 -2.18 -6.76 -14.19
CA VAL A 174 -2.14 -7.97 -13.35
C VAL A 174 -2.83 -7.70 -12.02
N LEU A 175 -2.54 -6.57 -11.40
CA LEU A 175 -3.13 -6.19 -10.13
C LEU A 175 -4.64 -5.98 -10.23
N ALA A 176 -5.15 -5.48 -11.35
CA ALA A 176 -6.58 -5.27 -11.59
C ALA A 176 -7.41 -6.56 -11.57
N GLN A 177 -6.78 -7.72 -11.65
CA GLN A 177 -7.45 -9.02 -11.53
C GLN A 177 -7.57 -9.51 -10.08
N ILE A 178 -6.94 -8.82 -9.13
CA ILE A 178 -6.95 -9.19 -7.72
C ILE A 178 -8.13 -8.47 -7.04
N ARG A 179 -9.11 -9.23 -6.57
CA ARG A 179 -10.22 -8.67 -5.79
C ARG A 179 -9.75 -8.31 -4.38
N GLY A 180 -10.39 -7.33 -3.76
CA GLY A 180 -10.10 -6.95 -2.38
C GLY A 180 -8.94 -5.98 -2.20
N ILE A 181 -8.36 -5.45 -3.29
CA ILE A 181 -7.40 -4.36 -3.26
C ILE A 181 -7.91 -3.14 -4.04
N LYS A 182 -7.53 -1.95 -3.61
CA LYS A 182 -7.78 -0.70 -4.33
C LYS A 182 -6.50 -0.26 -5.00
N ILE A 183 -6.59 0.10 -6.28
CA ILE A 183 -5.43 0.51 -7.09
C ILE A 183 -5.56 1.99 -7.38
N ALA A 184 -4.58 2.77 -6.94
CA ALA A 184 -4.46 4.19 -7.27
C ALA A 184 -3.31 4.41 -8.24
N TYR A 185 -3.56 5.16 -9.30
CA TYR A 185 -2.59 5.49 -10.34
C TYR A 185 -2.55 7.02 -10.53
N PRO A 186 -1.87 7.75 -9.62
CA PRO A 186 -1.82 9.20 -9.67
C PRO A 186 -1.04 9.71 -10.88
N SER A 187 -1.50 10.79 -11.48
CA SER A 187 -0.85 11.44 -12.63
C SER A 187 -0.15 12.75 -12.29
N THR A 188 -0.44 13.31 -11.12
CA THR A 188 0.17 14.55 -10.62
C THR A 188 0.67 14.38 -9.20
N GLY A 189 1.56 15.27 -8.74
CA GLY A 189 2.02 15.29 -7.36
C GLY A 189 0.88 15.56 -6.36
N ALA A 190 -0.07 16.41 -6.73
CA ALA A 190 -1.24 16.69 -5.89
C ALA A 190 -2.13 15.45 -5.74
N ASP A 191 -2.41 14.74 -6.83
CA ASP A 191 -3.15 13.47 -6.80
C ASP A 191 -2.43 12.43 -5.95
N LEU A 192 -1.12 12.26 -6.16
CA LEU A 192 -0.32 11.31 -5.39
C LEU A 192 -0.41 11.58 -3.89
N LYS A 193 -0.20 12.82 -3.48
CA LYS A 193 -0.28 13.20 -2.06
C LYS A 193 -1.68 12.98 -1.50
N GLY A 194 -2.72 13.40 -2.20
CA GLY A 194 -4.11 13.23 -1.78
C GLY A 194 -4.53 11.77 -1.68
N LEU A 195 -4.23 10.97 -2.70
CA LEU A 195 -4.55 9.56 -2.74
C LEU A 195 -3.81 8.75 -1.67
N MET A 196 -2.54 9.05 -1.39
CA MET A 196 -1.83 8.41 -0.29
C MET A 196 -2.46 8.71 1.07
N LYS A 197 -2.84 9.95 1.31
CA LYS A 197 -3.53 10.32 2.56
C LYS A 197 -4.90 9.65 2.64
N SER A 198 -5.67 9.62 1.57
CA SER A 198 -6.96 8.92 1.52
C SER A 198 -6.80 7.41 1.77
N ALA A 199 -5.82 6.78 1.13
CA ALA A 199 -5.54 5.36 1.32
C ALA A 199 -5.13 5.02 2.76
N TYR A 200 -4.49 5.93 3.47
CA TYR A 200 -4.14 5.73 4.86
C TYR A 200 -5.36 5.68 5.79
N TYR A 201 -6.39 6.44 5.48
CA TYR A 201 -7.64 6.47 6.26
C TYR A 201 -8.66 5.42 5.80
N ASP A 202 -8.43 4.80 4.66
CA ASP A 202 -9.28 3.75 4.11
C ASP A 202 -8.90 2.37 4.68
#